data_4c49610b45827cf364161f114e870ba1
#
_entry.id   4c49610b45827cf364161f114e870ba1
#
_cell.length_a   1.000
_cell.length_b   1.000
_cell.length_c   1.000
_cell.angle_alpha   90.00
_cell.angle_beta   90.00
_cell.angle_gamma   90.00
#
_symmetry.space_group_name_H-M   'P 1'
#
loop_
_entity.id
_entity.type
_entity.pdbx_description
1 polymer ?
#
loop_
_entity_poly.entity_id
_entity_poly.type
_entity_poly.pdbx_seq_one_letter_code
_entity_poly.pdbx_strand_id
1 'polypeptide(L)'
;MQPKLEKIPAYYASFIAAKREITPYMDYPWHYHPEYEIIFVEKSYGIRFMGNHIGNFTNGDLMFIGSNLPHVWKNDRDFYQDNKELFVDVYVIHFKE
;
A
#
# COMPACT_ATOMS: atom_id res chain seq x y z
N MET A 1 14.76 11.11 -1.69
CA MET A 1 14.03 10.04 -2.40
C MET A 1 12.96 10.69 -3.26
N GLN A 2 12.95 10.37 -4.54
CA GLN A 2 11.97 10.91 -5.48
C GLN A 2 10.82 9.92 -5.62
N PRO A 3 9.58 10.36 -5.42
CA PRO A 3 8.44 9.47 -5.67
C PRO A 3 8.24 9.24 -7.17
N LYS A 4 7.70 8.09 -7.50
CA LYS A 4 7.34 7.75 -8.88
C LYS A 4 5.84 7.89 -9.06
N LEU A 5 5.43 8.42 -10.21
CA LEU A 5 4.04 8.38 -10.62
C LEU A 5 3.68 6.96 -11.04
N GLU A 6 2.70 6.39 -10.39
CA GLU A 6 2.14 5.10 -10.75
C GLU A 6 0.81 5.30 -11.45
N LYS A 7 0.63 4.65 -12.60
CA LYS A 7 -0.65 4.75 -13.33
C LYS A 7 -1.48 3.50 -13.11
N ILE A 8 -2.70 3.73 -12.66
CA ILE A 8 -3.71 2.67 -12.59
C ILE A 8 -4.24 2.43 -14.00
N PRO A 9 -4.45 1.17 -14.44
CA PRO A 9 -4.94 0.89 -15.78
C PRO A 9 -6.21 1.66 -16.13
N ALA A 10 -6.33 2.12 -17.38
CA ALA A 10 -7.40 3.02 -17.82
C ALA A 10 -8.81 2.45 -17.63
N TYR A 11 -8.98 1.14 -17.72
CA TYR A 11 -10.28 0.52 -17.53
C TYR A 11 -10.80 0.58 -16.08
N TYR A 12 -9.96 1.01 -15.15
CA TYR A 12 -10.41 1.31 -13.78
C TYR A 12 -10.74 2.79 -13.56
N ALA A 13 -10.53 3.63 -14.58
CA ALA A 13 -10.48 5.09 -14.42
C ALA A 13 -11.75 5.72 -13.87
N SER A 14 -12.91 5.14 -14.10
CA SER A 14 -14.19 5.74 -13.70
C SER A 14 -14.78 5.11 -12.44
N PHE A 15 -14.19 4.07 -11.92
CA PHE A 15 -14.83 3.25 -10.91
C PHE A 15 -13.88 2.90 -9.79
N ILE A 16 -14.45 2.34 -8.73
CA ILE A 16 -13.70 1.70 -7.67
C ILE A 16 -13.08 0.42 -8.23
N ALA A 17 -11.78 0.31 -8.09
CA ALA A 17 -11.04 -0.91 -8.36
C ALA A 17 -10.62 -1.52 -7.04
N ALA A 18 -10.91 -2.79 -6.84
CA ALA A 18 -10.60 -3.48 -5.59
C ALA A 18 -9.79 -4.74 -5.88
N LYS A 19 -8.77 -4.97 -5.07
CA LYS A 19 -7.97 -6.19 -5.15
C LYS A 19 -7.54 -6.65 -3.77
N ARG A 20 -7.33 -7.94 -3.63
CA ARG A 20 -6.63 -8.55 -2.51
C ARG A 20 -5.26 -8.94 -2.98
N GLU A 21 -4.26 -8.65 -2.18
CA GLU A 21 -2.87 -8.95 -2.52
C GLU A 21 -2.24 -9.78 -1.42
N ILE A 22 -1.75 -10.96 -1.79
CA ILE A 22 -1.04 -11.86 -0.89
C ILE A 22 0.35 -12.04 -1.46
N THR A 23 1.37 -11.64 -0.70
CA THR A 23 2.75 -11.61 -1.16
C THR A 23 3.69 -11.80 0.02
N PRO A 24 4.93 -12.26 -0.19
CA PRO A 24 5.87 -12.41 0.92
C PRO A 24 6.19 -11.10 1.63
N TYR A 25 6.28 -10.01 0.93
CA TYR A 25 6.50 -8.66 1.47
C TYR A 25 6.01 -7.62 0.48
N MET A 26 5.79 -6.41 0.97
CA MET A 26 5.37 -5.30 0.12
C MET A 26 6.60 -4.71 -0.56
N ASP A 27 6.67 -4.86 -1.89
CA ASP A 27 7.83 -4.47 -2.68
C ASP A 27 7.44 -3.39 -3.68
N TYR A 28 7.03 -2.25 -3.16
CA TYR A 28 6.65 -1.11 -3.97
C TYR A 28 7.60 0.05 -3.71
N PRO A 29 7.94 0.84 -4.74
CA PRO A 29 8.75 2.02 -4.54
C PRO A 29 7.94 3.13 -3.86
N TRP A 30 8.63 4.13 -3.36
CA TRP A 30 8.04 5.40 -3.00
C TRP A 30 7.34 5.96 -4.23
N HIS A 31 6.01 6.11 -4.19
CA HIS A 31 5.22 6.44 -5.38
C HIS A 31 4.02 7.32 -5.02
N TYR A 32 3.37 7.85 -6.05
CA TYR A 32 2.11 8.57 -5.93
C TYR A 32 1.26 8.30 -7.17
N HIS A 33 -0.03 8.53 -7.04
CA HIS A 33 -0.99 8.39 -8.14
C HIS A 33 -2.20 9.29 -7.89
N PRO A 34 -2.96 9.67 -8.95
CA PRO A 34 -4.10 10.57 -8.79
C PRO A 34 -5.31 9.93 -8.10
N GLU A 35 -5.40 8.62 -8.06
CA GLU A 35 -6.50 7.91 -7.41
C GLU A 35 -6.39 8.02 -5.89
N TYR A 36 -7.54 8.03 -5.23
CA TYR A 36 -7.62 7.82 -3.78
C TYR A 36 -7.45 6.34 -3.50
N GLU A 37 -6.92 6.02 -2.35
CA GLU A 37 -6.69 4.63 -1.96
C GLU A 37 -7.18 4.38 -0.54
N ILE A 38 -7.84 3.24 -0.35
CA ILE A 38 -8.10 2.70 0.97
C ILE A 38 -7.39 1.37 1.04
N ILE A 39 -6.59 1.17 2.06
CA ILE A 39 -5.91 -0.10 2.29
C ILE A 39 -6.31 -0.65 3.65
N PHE A 40 -6.74 -1.92 3.66
CA PHE A 40 -6.99 -2.67 4.88
C PHE A 40 -5.91 -3.74 5.02
N VAL A 41 -5.24 -3.73 6.16
CA VAL A 41 -4.14 -4.66 6.45
C VAL A 41 -4.71 -5.86 7.21
N GLU A 42 -4.88 -6.98 6.53
CA GLU A 42 -5.28 -8.22 7.19
C GLU A 42 -4.09 -8.83 7.92
N LYS A 43 -2.95 -8.95 7.22
CA LYS A 43 -1.70 -9.46 7.79
C LYS A 43 -0.54 -8.68 7.21
N SER A 44 0.09 -7.87 8.00
CA SER A 44 1.36 -7.20 7.70
C SER A 44 1.73 -6.28 8.83
N TYR A 45 3.01 -5.98 8.99
CA TYR A 45 3.45 -4.94 9.90
C TYR A 45 4.78 -4.35 9.43
N GLY A 46 5.04 -3.14 9.85
CA GLY A 46 6.23 -2.42 9.48
C GLY A 46 6.07 -0.91 9.67
N ILE A 47 6.69 -0.15 8.78
CA ILE A 47 6.70 1.31 8.81
C ILE A 47 6.06 1.83 7.52
N ARG A 48 5.20 2.83 7.67
CA ARG A 48 4.62 3.53 6.52
C ARG A 48 5.18 4.94 6.44
N PHE A 49 5.38 5.38 5.20
CA PHE A 49 5.75 6.75 4.89
C PHE A 49 4.64 7.33 4.04
N MET A 50 4.01 8.43 4.49
CA MET A 50 2.93 9.10 3.77
C MET A 50 3.18 10.59 3.77
N GLY A 51 3.54 11.16 2.61
CA GLY A 51 3.96 12.53 2.53
C GLY A 51 5.19 12.75 3.41
N ASN A 52 5.06 13.63 4.40
CA ASN A 52 6.10 13.85 5.40
C ASN A 52 5.82 13.15 6.74
N HIS A 53 4.87 12.23 6.74
CA HIS A 53 4.47 11.49 7.93
C HIS A 53 5.12 10.11 7.94
N ILE A 54 5.61 9.70 9.10
CA ILE A 54 6.17 8.36 9.32
C ILE A 54 5.40 7.74 10.48
N GLY A 55 4.96 6.50 10.30
CA GLY A 55 4.24 5.78 11.35
C GLY A 55 4.41 4.27 11.20
N ASN A 56 3.92 3.56 12.19
CA ASN A 56 3.88 2.10 12.13
C ASN A 56 2.55 1.65 11.55
N PHE A 57 2.54 0.46 10.96
CA PHE A 57 1.31 -0.20 10.59
C PHE A 57 1.33 -1.66 11.06
N THR A 58 0.15 -2.22 11.28
CA THR A 58 0.01 -3.59 11.76
C THR A 58 -1.33 -4.18 11.31
N ASN A 59 -1.52 -5.45 11.62
CA ASN A 59 -2.76 -6.17 11.31
C ASN A 59 -3.98 -5.40 11.81
N GLY A 60 -5.00 -5.31 10.98
CA GLY A 60 -6.25 -4.63 11.32
C GLY A 60 -6.27 -3.15 11.01
N ASP A 61 -5.17 -2.56 10.56
CA ASP A 61 -5.14 -1.15 10.22
C ASP A 61 -5.94 -0.89 8.94
N LEU A 62 -6.70 0.20 8.96
CA LEU A 62 -7.43 0.70 7.81
C LEU A 62 -6.94 2.12 7.56
N MET A 63 -6.45 2.38 6.35
CA MET A 63 -5.86 3.68 6.04
C MET A 63 -6.40 4.25 4.75
N PHE A 64 -6.57 5.56 4.76
CA PHE A 64 -7.02 6.33 3.60
C PHE A 64 -5.86 7.16 3.08
N ILE A 65 -5.61 7.09 1.77
CA ILE A 65 -4.53 7.83 1.13
C ILE A 65 -5.15 8.78 0.10
N GLY A 66 -4.87 10.07 0.27
CA GLY A 66 -5.40 11.09 -0.63
C GLY A 66 -4.79 11.04 -2.02
N SER A 67 -5.43 11.75 -2.94
CA SER A 67 -4.98 11.87 -4.32
C SER A 67 -3.58 12.50 -4.36
N ASN A 68 -2.70 11.90 -5.16
CA ASN A 68 -1.32 12.38 -5.39
C ASN A 68 -0.43 12.48 -4.14
N LEU A 69 -0.82 11.83 -3.04
CA LEU A 69 0.01 11.80 -1.84
C LEU A 69 1.07 10.71 -1.99
N PRO A 70 2.37 11.07 -1.99
CA PRO A 70 3.43 10.06 -2.05
C PRO A 70 3.39 9.15 -0.84
N HIS A 71 3.53 7.87 -1.07
CA HIS A 71 3.44 6.89 0.01
C HIS A 71 4.24 5.63 -0.32
N VAL A 72 4.62 4.91 0.73
CA VAL A 72 5.24 3.59 0.63
C VAL A 72 5.07 2.86 1.96
N TRP A 73 4.93 1.55 1.86
CA TRP A 73 4.86 0.64 2.99
C TRP A 73 6.14 -0.19 2.99
N LYS A 74 6.82 -0.24 4.12
CA LYS A 74 8.01 -1.08 4.28
C LYS A 74 7.77 -2.08 5.39
N ASN A 75 7.82 -3.35 5.04
CA ASN A 75 7.65 -4.40 6.03
C ASN A 75 8.79 -4.42 7.03
N ASP A 76 8.48 -4.89 8.23
CA ASP A 76 9.51 -5.24 9.20
C ASP A 76 10.49 -6.24 8.57
N ARG A 77 11.74 -6.19 9.01
CA ARG A 77 12.80 -7.05 8.44
C ARG A 77 12.47 -8.53 8.50
N ASP A 78 11.62 -8.95 9.45
CA ASP A 78 11.23 -10.34 9.59
C ASP A 78 10.56 -10.90 8.34
N PHE A 79 9.89 -10.04 7.54
CA PHE A 79 9.24 -10.45 6.31
C PHE A 79 10.23 -10.77 5.19
N TYR A 80 11.46 -10.25 5.28
CA TYR A 80 12.49 -10.45 4.27
C TYR A 80 13.41 -11.64 4.60
N GLN A 81 13.21 -12.24 5.75
CA GLN A 81 13.90 -13.47 6.12
C GLN A 81 13.07 -14.64 5.59
N ASP A 82 13.71 -15.76 5.32
CA ASP A 82 13.05 -16.94 4.76
C ASP A 82 12.12 -17.58 5.79
N ASN A 83 11.08 -16.88 6.17
CA ASN A 83 10.08 -17.31 7.13
C ASN A 83 8.73 -17.46 6.41
N LYS A 84 8.38 -18.69 6.08
CA LYS A 84 7.16 -19.00 5.32
C LYS A 84 5.87 -18.76 6.09
N GLU A 85 5.94 -18.54 7.38
CA GLU A 85 4.76 -18.22 8.20
C GLU A 85 4.38 -16.74 8.13
N LEU A 86 5.32 -15.89 7.72
CA LEU A 86 5.06 -14.45 7.56
C LEU A 86 4.78 -14.13 6.09
N PHE A 87 3.63 -13.55 5.85
CA PHE A 87 3.25 -13.06 4.52
C PHE A 87 2.32 -11.87 4.66
N VAL A 88 2.24 -11.10 3.59
CA VAL A 88 1.36 -9.94 3.50
C VAL A 88 0.02 -10.36 2.93
N ASP A 89 -1.06 -9.90 3.55
CA ASP A 89 -2.42 -10.06 3.06
C ASP A 89 -3.13 -8.73 3.25
N VAL A 90 -3.35 -8.01 2.15
CA VAL A 90 -3.97 -6.68 2.19
C VAL A 90 -5.08 -6.58 1.16
N TYR A 91 -6.05 -5.72 1.45
CA TYR A 91 -7.13 -5.36 0.53
C TYR A 91 -6.94 -3.91 0.15
N VAL A 92 -6.94 -3.63 -1.14
CA VAL A 92 -6.69 -2.29 -1.67
C VAL A 92 -7.84 -1.87 -2.55
N ILE A 93 -8.36 -0.68 -2.30
CA ILE A 93 -9.42 -0.07 -3.11
C ILE A 93 -8.89 1.25 -3.67
N HIS A 94 -8.97 1.41 -4.99
CA HIS A 94 -8.66 2.66 -5.67
C HIS A 94 -9.95 3.25 -6.23
N PHE A 95 -10.10 4.57 -6.12
CA PHE A 95 -11.26 5.26 -6.67
C PHE A 95 -10.93 6.69 -7.04
N LYS A 96 -11.78 7.26 -7.88
CA LYS A 96 -11.72 8.67 -8.27
C LYS A 96 -13.02 9.37 -7.89
N GLU A 97 -12.91 10.66 -7.68
CA GLU A 97 -14.09 11.50 -7.52
C GLU A 97 -14.87 11.61 -8.82
#